data_1069538ff0ad211b40ca06e29b11857a
#
_entry.id   1069538ff0ad211b40ca06e29b11857a
#
_cell.length_a   1.000
_cell.length_b   1.000
_cell.length_c   1.000
_cell.angle_alpha   90.00
_cell.angle_beta   90.00
_cell.angle_gamma   90.00
#
_symmetry.space_group_name_H-M   'P 1'
#
loop_
_entity.id
_entity.type
_entity.pdbx_description
1 polymer ?
#
loop_
_entity_poly.entity_id
_entity_poly.type
_entity_poly.pdbx_seq_one_letter_code
_entity_poly.pdbx_strand_id
1 'polypeptide(L)' 'MVDWNTMHECMCDAGCSEATIQRAEHLYQNGSAEDLIRCLRSCRCDALEELHEKQKQLDRLDRLIRETKNR' A
#
# COMPACT_ATOMS: atom_id res chain seq x y z
N MET A 1 -11.08 16.88 9.27
CA MET A 1 -9.86 16.15 8.94
C MET A 1 -9.59 15.08 9.99
N VAL A 2 -9.16 13.92 9.59
CA VAL A 2 -8.82 12.81 10.51
C VAL A 2 -7.63 13.22 11.36
N ASP A 3 -7.62 12.87 12.65
CA ASP A 3 -6.49 13.17 13.52
C ASP A 3 -5.26 12.30 13.14
N TRP A 4 -4.08 12.76 13.53
CA TRP A 4 -2.84 12.09 13.14
C TRP A 4 -2.74 10.66 13.68
N ASN A 5 -3.20 10.43 14.91
CA ASN A 5 -3.12 9.09 15.48
C ASN A 5 -3.90 8.06 14.67
N THR A 6 -5.11 8.40 14.26
CA THR A 6 -5.93 7.54 13.40
C THR A 6 -5.27 7.33 12.04
N MET A 7 -4.75 8.40 11.45
CA MET A 7 -4.05 8.33 10.17
C MET A 7 -2.81 7.44 10.25
N HIS A 8 -2.03 7.58 11.32
CA HIS A 8 -0.83 6.77 11.56
C HIS A 8 -1.17 5.28 11.65
N GLU A 9 -2.20 4.93 12.41
CA GLU A 9 -2.65 3.54 12.53
C GLU A 9 -3.08 2.99 11.17
N CYS A 10 -3.86 3.76 10.41
CA CYS A 10 -4.30 3.33 9.08
C CYS A 10 -3.12 3.11 8.13
N MET A 11 -2.12 3.98 8.17
CA MET A 11 -0.92 3.84 7.34
C MET A 11 -0.09 2.62 7.73
N CYS A 12 0.04 2.34 9.02
CA CYS A 12 0.71 1.14 9.50
C CYS A 12 -0.01 -0.12 9.05
N ASP A 13 -1.33 -0.15 9.18
CA ASP A 13 -2.15 -1.28 8.75
C ASP A 13 -2.09 -1.50 7.24
N ALA A 14 -1.96 -0.43 6.47
CA ALA A 14 -1.83 -0.49 5.01
C ALA A 14 -0.43 -0.93 4.55
N GLY A 15 0.52 -1.08 5.48
CA GLY A 15 1.86 -1.52 5.15
C GLY A 15 2.77 -0.42 4.61
N CYS A 16 2.45 0.85 4.90
CA CYS A 16 3.29 1.97 4.50
C CYS A 16 4.67 1.89 5.16
N SER A 17 5.72 2.25 4.42
CA SER A 17 7.06 2.30 4.97
C SER A 17 7.19 3.42 6.01
N GLU A 18 8.13 3.27 6.93
CA GLU A 18 8.39 4.27 7.95
C GLU A 18 8.74 5.64 7.33
N ALA A 19 9.52 5.64 6.26
CA ALA A 19 9.87 6.87 5.55
C ALA A 19 8.63 7.59 5.00
N THR A 20 7.67 6.84 4.45
CA THR A 20 6.42 7.39 3.94
C THR A 20 5.57 7.96 5.07
N ILE A 21 5.51 7.27 6.21
CA ILE A 21 4.76 7.72 7.39
C ILE A 21 5.36 9.02 7.93
N GLN A 22 6.68 9.12 8.02
CA GLN A 22 7.36 10.33 8.46
C GLN A 22 7.08 11.50 7.53
N ARG A 23 7.09 11.26 6.23
CA ARG A 23 6.77 12.29 5.23
C ARG A 23 5.33 12.77 5.38
N ALA A 24 4.40 11.85 5.58
CA ALA A 24 2.99 12.18 5.79
C ALA A 24 2.80 13.00 7.07
N GLU A 25 3.52 12.65 8.15
CA GLU A 25 3.48 13.41 9.41
C GLU A 25 3.95 14.84 9.20
N HIS A 26 5.04 15.02 8.48
CA HIS A 26 5.56 16.35 8.17
C HIS A 26 4.55 17.18 7.38
N LEU A 27 3.93 16.60 6.37
CA LEU A 27 2.91 17.26 5.56
C LEU A 27 1.66 17.59 6.37
N TYR A 28 1.27 16.70 7.28
CA TYR A 28 0.14 16.91 8.17
C TYR A 28 0.38 18.10 9.09
N GLN A 29 1.56 18.18 9.70
CA GLN A 29 1.92 19.26 10.63
C GLN A 29 2.04 20.62 9.94
N ASN A 30 2.50 20.64 8.68
CA ASN A 30 2.66 21.87 7.92
C ASN A 30 1.41 22.32 7.18
N GLY A 31 0.31 21.60 7.35
CA GLY A 31 -1.01 22.04 6.88
C GLY A 31 -1.23 21.95 5.37
N SER A 32 -0.40 21.21 4.65
CA SER A 32 -0.56 21.03 3.20
C SER A 32 -1.45 19.82 2.90
N ALA A 33 -2.76 20.02 2.90
CA ALA A 33 -3.72 18.94 2.67
C ALA A 33 -3.57 18.31 1.29
N GLU A 34 -3.29 19.12 0.27
CA GLU A 34 -3.11 18.61 -1.10
C GLU A 34 -1.91 17.69 -1.22
N ASP A 35 -0.78 18.08 -0.65
CA ASP A 35 0.44 17.29 -0.67
C ASP A 35 0.30 16.02 0.15
N LEU A 36 -0.42 16.09 1.28
CA LEU A 36 -0.74 14.93 2.09
C LEU A 36 -1.58 13.91 1.30
N ILE A 37 -2.59 14.38 0.60
CA ILE A 37 -3.43 13.53 -0.24
C ILE A 37 -2.61 12.87 -1.34
N ARG A 38 -1.70 13.59 -1.97
CA ARG A 38 -0.78 13.03 -2.98
C ARG A 38 0.09 11.92 -2.39
N CYS A 39 0.61 12.13 -1.19
CA CYS A 39 1.41 11.14 -0.49
C CYS A 39 0.61 9.86 -0.23
N LEU A 40 -0.62 9.99 0.25
CA LEU A 40 -1.50 8.85 0.50
C LEU A 40 -1.89 8.11 -0.78
N ARG A 41 -2.12 8.83 -1.87
CA ARG A 41 -2.41 8.23 -3.17
C ARG A 41 -1.23 7.45 -3.73
N SER A 42 -0.03 7.96 -3.55
CA SER A 42 1.20 7.27 -3.94
C SER A 42 1.34 5.95 -3.19
N CYS A 43 1.10 5.96 -1.89
CA CYS A 43 1.09 4.76 -1.05
C CYS A 43 0.07 3.73 -1.55
N ARG A 44 -1.12 4.19 -1.93
CA ARG A 44 -2.16 3.32 -2.46
C ARG A 44 -1.73 2.67 -3.77
N CYS A 45 -1.07 3.41 -4.65
CA CYS A 45 -0.55 2.88 -5.91
C CYS A 45 0.49 1.79 -5.67
N ASP A 46 1.42 2.02 -4.75
CA ASP A 46 2.44 1.05 -4.39
C ASP A 46 1.83 -0.25 -3.86
N ALA A 47 0.82 -0.14 -3.01
CA ALA A 47 0.10 -1.29 -2.47
C ALA A 47 -0.63 -2.07 -3.57
N LEU A 48 -1.21 -1.38 -4.54
CA LEU A 48 -1.87 -2.03 -5.69
C LEU A 48 -0.86 -2.78 -6.57
N GLU A 49 0.31 -2.20 -6.79
CA GLU A 49 1.37 -2.87 -7.56
C GLU A 49 1.82 -4.16 -6.88
N GLU A 50 2.04 -4.13 -5.58
CA GLU A 50 2.39 -5.33 -4.81
C GLU A 50 1.30 -6.40 -4.89
N LEU A 51 0.06 -6.02 -4.81
CA LEU A 51 -1.07 -6.93 -4.94
C LEU A 51 -1.11 -7.57 -6.32
N HIS A 52 -0.87 -6.81 -7.38
CA HIS A 52 -0.81 -7.32 -8.75
C HIS A 52 0.30 -8.35 -8.92
N GLU A 53 1.48 -8.09 -8.38
CA GLU A 53 2.60 -9.02 -8.45
C GLU A 53 2.28 -10.34 -7.74
N LYS A 54 1.71 -10.26 -6.56
CA LYS A 54 1.32 -11.45 -5.79
C LYS A 54 0.24 -12.25 -6.53
N GLN A 55 -0.69 -11.58 -7.17
CA GLN A 55 -1.74 -12.23 -7.94
C GLN A 55 -1.16 -12.99 -9.14
N LYS A 56 -0.18 -12.41 -9.83
CA LYS A 56 0.53 -13.09 -10.91
C LYS A 56 1.25 -14.33 -10.42
N GLN A 57 1.87 -14.28 -9.26
CA GLN A 57 2.53 -15.43 -8.64
C GLN A 57 1.54 -16.56 -8.32
N LEU A 58 0.38 -16.21 -7.78
CA LEU A 58 -0.70 -17.16 -7.51
C LEU A 58 -1.21 -17.81 -8.79
N ASP A 59 -1.40 -17.03 -9.84
CA ASP A 59 -1.86 -17.53 -11.14
C ASP A 59 -0.87 -18.55 -11.72
N ARG A 60 0.43 -18.31 -11.58
CA ARG A 60 1.47 -19.23 -12.02
C ARG A 60 1.43 -20.54 -11.25
N LEU A 61 1.25 -20.48 -9.93
CA LEU A 61 1.13 -21.66 -9.09
C LEU A 61 -0.12 -22.46 -9.41
N ASP A 62 -1.25 -21.79 -9.60
CA ASP A 62 -2.50 -22.44 -9.98
C ASP A 62 -2.38 -23.18 -11.30
N ARG A 63 -1.70 -22.56 -12.26
CA ARG A 63 -1.43 -23.17 -13.57
C ARG A 63 -0.56 -24.42 -13.43
N LEU A 64 0.48 -24.32 -12.60
CA LEU A 64 1.39 -25.45 -12.36
C LEU A 64 0.65 -26.63 -11.71
N ILE A 65 -0.19 -26.36 -10.73
CA ILE A 65 -1.00 -27.38 -10.06
C ILE A 65 -1.92 -28.06 -11.08
N ARG A 66 -2.57 -27.29 -11.93
CA ARG A 66 -3.48 -27.81 -12.96
C ARG A 66 -2.75 -28.72 -13.95
N GLU A 67 -1.58 -28.30 -14.43
CA GLU A 67 -0.76 -29.09 -15.36
C GLU A 67 -0.26 -30.37 -14.71
N THR A 68 0.10 -30.33 -13.44
CA THR A 68 0.55 -31.51 -12.69
C THR A 68 -0.57 -32.52 -12.50
N LYS A 69 -1.80 -32.05 -12.21
CA LYS A 69 -2.95 -32.93 -12.04
C LYS A 69 -3.38 -33.64 -13.33
N ASN A 70 -3.15 -33.02 -14.47
CA ASN A 70 -3.58 -33.54 -15.77
C ASN A 70 -2.60 -34.55 -16.38
N ARG A 71 -1.55 -34.89 -15.69
CA ARG A 71 -0.61 -35.95 -16.16
C ARG A 71 -1.17 -37.35 -15.80
#